data_b1febc265b95f66317618bfb3ccd89c7
#
_entry.id   b1febc265b95f66317618bfb3ccd89c7
#
_cell.length_a   1.000
_cell.length_b   1.000
_cell.length_c   1.000
_cell.angle_alpha   90.00
_cell.angle_beta   90.00
_cell.angle_gamma   90.00
#
_symmetry.space_group_name_H-M   'P 1'
#
loop_
_entity.id
_entity.type
_entity.pdbx_description
1 polymer ?
#
loop_
_entity_poly.entity_id
_entity_poly.type
_entity_poly.pdbx_seq_one_letter_code
_entity_poly.pdbx_strand_id
1 'polypeptide(L)'
;MKKLITAAFVAFLFVNNLSAQEEIKVQDKYTAHNKGKFFISWGGNRESYTKSDVTFKGDGYNFTVENMKAHDKPKGWHIDYINPSRMTIPQTNFRLGYFFSDHYSVTVGVDHMKYVMTQNQMAKVNGNINIGSEFDGTYNHELKEMTPEFLMYEHTDGLNYVHTEVSRFDDISSLFKLPNTDKVQINLTEGLGAGLLYPRTNTTLLGKERHDDFHVSGYGLSAKAGLNFTFFKHFYLQGELKGGYINMQDIRTTQSPTDKAAQDFFFFQRIIAFGGIFKI
;
A
#
# COMPACT_ATOMS: atom_id res chain seq x y z
N MET A 1 -4.94 -0.60 -21.16
CA MET A 1 -3.71 -1.19 -20.63
C MET A 1 -2.44 -0.77 -21.38
N LYS A 2 -2.31 -0.97 -22.70
CA LYS A 2 -1.07 -0.59 -23.47
C LYS A 2 -0.67 0.90 -23.33
N LYS A 3 -1.62 1.83 -23.24
CA LYS A 3 -1.32 3.28 -23.14
C LYS A 3 -0.79 3.74 -21.77
N LEU A 4 -1.12 3.04 -20.66
CA LEU A 4 -0.57 3.36 -19.34
C LEU A 4 0.88 2.89 -19.16
N ILE A 5 1.21 1.72 -19.73
CA ILE A 5 2.58 1.18 -19.71
C ILE A 5 3.52 2.07 -20.52
N THR A 6 3.04 2.61 -21.64
CA THR A 6 3.81 3.55 -22.47
C THR A 6 4.09 4.88 -21.76
N ALA A 7 3.13 5.39 -20.97
CA ALA A 7 3.33 6.62 -20.19
C ALA A 7 4.35 6.45 -19.05
N ALA A 8 4.34 5.30 -18.37
CA ALA A 8 5.31 4.99 -17.31
C ALA A 8 6.73 4.79 -17.89
N PHE A 9 6.84 4.17 -19.06
CA PHE A 9 8.14 3.96 -19.74
C PHE A 9 8.70 5.27 -20.32
N VAL A 10 7.85 6.17 -20.80
CA VAL A 10 8.25 7.51 -21.27
C VAL A 10 8.71 8.39 -20.11
N ALA A 11 8.05 8.34 -18.95
CA ALA A 11 8.50 9.04 -17.74
C ALA A 11 9.89 8.56 -17.27
N PHE A 12 10.15 7.25 -17.34
CA PHE A 12 11.45 6.67 -16.98
C PHE A 12 12.58 7.06 -17.96
N LEU A 13 12.28 7.26 -19.25
CA LEU A 13 13.24 7.69 -20.26
C LEU A 13 13.56 9.20 -20.15
N PHE A 14 12.65 10.03 -19.66
CA PHE A 14 12.91 11.46 -19.45
C PHE A 14 13.87 11.71 -18.29
N VAL A 15 13.88 10.87 -17.26
CA VAL A 15 14.81 11.00 -16.11
C VAL A 15 16.26 10.75 -16.54
N ASN A 16 16.51 9.91 -17.53
CA ASN A 16 17.88 9.60 -17.99
C ASN A 16 18.47 10.64 -18.95
N ASN A 17 17.65 11.50 -19.58
CA ASN A 17 18.13 12.53 -20.51
C ASN A 17 18.43 13.89 -19.84
N LEU A 18 18.12 14.06 -18.56
CA LEU A 18 18.49 15.26 -17.79
C LEU A 18 19.95 15.27 -17.32
N SER A 19 20.68 14.20 -17.56
CA SER A 19 22.11 14.07 -17.17
C SER A 19 23.11 14.59 -18.20
N ALA A 20 22.66 15.15 -19.32
CA ALA A 20 23.50 15.59 -20.43
C ALA A 20 23.41 17.09 -20.71
N GLN A 21 23.42 17.92 -19.66
CA GLN A 21 23.68 19.33 -19.82
C GLN A 21 24.91 19.76 -18.98
N GLU A 22 25.78 20.52 -19.63
CA GLU A 22 27.11 20.95 -19.21
C GLU A 22 27.26 21.23 -17.72
N GLU A 23 28.33 20.66 -17.13
CA GLU A 23 28.84 20.99 -15.81
C GLU A 23 29.13 22.49 -15.67
N ILE A 24 28.12 23.26 -15.31
CA ILE A 24 28.38 24.46 -14.53
C ILE A 24 28.86 23.91 -13.17
N LYS A 25 30.18 24.01 -12.88
CA LYS A 25 30.72 23.80 -11.53
C LYS A 25 30.10 24.82 -10.59
N VAL A 26 28.87 24.59 -10.22
CA VAL A 26 28.26 25.21 -9.04
C VAL A 26 29.00 24.56 -7.87
N GLN A 27 29.75 25.34 -7.16
CA GLN A 27 30.45 24.97 -5.92
C GLN A 27 29.46 24.19 -5.07
N ASP A 28 29.74 22.89 -4.83
CA ASP A 28 28.85 21.94 -4.12
C ASP A 28 28.43 22.50 -2.76
N LYS A 29 27.32 23.22 -2.76
CA LYS A 29 26.63 23.61 -1.52
C LYS A 29 25.83 22.42 -1.08
N TYR A 30 26.48 21.62 -0.23
CA TYR A 30 25.89 20.55 0.54
C TYR A 30 24.95 19.60 -0.24
N THR A 31 25.50 18.57 -0.77
CA THR A 31 24.78 17.31 -1.01
C THR A 31 24.68 16.57 0.32
N ALA A 32 23.50 16.02 0.62
CA ALA A 32 23.31 15.27 1.85
C ALA A 32 24.27 14.08 1.88
N HIS A 33 25.27 14.10 2.71
CA HIS A 33 26.11 12.95 2.99
C HIS A 33 25.31 11.97 3.87
N ASN A 34 24.46 11.16 3.24
CA ASN A 34 23.54 10.26 3.96
C ASN A 34 24.16 8.90 4.24
N LYS A 35 25.20 8.50 3.48
CA LYS A 35 25.83 7.19 3.65
C LYS A 35 26.19 6.89 5.11
N GLY A 36 25.76 5.72 5.58
CA GLY A 36 26.00 5.26 6.94
C GLY A 36 25.01 5.81 7.97
N LYS A 37 23.97 6.54 7.56
CA LYS A 37 22.92 7.01 8.47
C LYS A 37 21.72 6.08 8.44
N PHE A 38 21.04 6.03 9.57
CA PHE A 38 19.75 5.40 9.72
C PHE A 38 18.65 6.46 9.69
N PHE A 39 17.44 6.03 9.35
CA PHE A 39 16.25 6.86 9.51
C PHE A 39 15.07 6.03 9.99
N ILE A 40 14.19 6.69 10.70
CA ILE A 40 12.90 6.15 11.13
C ILE A 40 11.81 7.11 10.70
N SER A 41 10.68 6.59 10.23
CA SER A 41 9.52 7.41 9.92
C SER A 41 8.22 6.78 10.37
N TRP A 42 7.28 7.68 10.62
CA TRP A 42 5.90 7.39 10.94
C TRP A 42 5.00 8.29 10.10
N GLY A 43 3.89 7.74 9.61
CA GLY A 43 2.99 8.49 8.75
C GLY A 43 1.59 7.94 8.74
N GLY A 44 0.73 8.61 7.98
CA GLY A 44 -0.61 8.18 7.66
C GLY A 44 -0.85 8.11 6.16
N ASN A 45 -1.79 7.29 5.77
CA ASN A 45 -2.11 7.05 4.36
C ASN A 45 -3.60 7.16 4.05
N ARG A 46 -3.89 7.22 2.74
CA ARG A 46 -5.22 7.11 2.14
C ARG A 46 -5.10 6.31 0.86
N GLU A 47 -6.04 5.39 0.64
CA GLU A 47 -5.98 4.45 -0.45
C GLU A 47 -7.10 4.62 -1.48
N SER A 48 -6.80 4.07 -2.65
CA SER A 48 -7.78 3.78 -3.69
C SER A 48 -7.45 2.42 -4.29
N TYR A 49 -8.46 1.64 -4.63
CA TYR A 49 -8.33 0.28 -5.13
C TYR A 49 -8.98 0.13 -6.49
N THR A 50 -8.41 -0.70 -7.35
CA THR A 50 -9.13 -1.15 -8.55
C THR A 50 -10.24 -2.13 -8.17
N LYS A 51 -11.20 -2.31 -9.06
CA LYS A 51 -12.11 -3.45 -8.96
C LYS A 51 -11.31 -4.74 -9.09
N SER A 52 -11.79 -5.78 -8.44
CA SER A 52 -11.15 -7.10 -8.42
C SER A 52 -12.17 -8.23 -8.44
N ASP A 53 -11.74 -9.36 -8.96
CA ASP A 53 -12.46 -10.60 -8.78
C ASP A 53 -12.03 -11.25 -7.46
N VAL A 54 -13.00 -11.75 -6.71
CA VAL A 54 -12.74 -12.46 -5.45
C VAL A 54 -13.35 -13.85 -5.53
N THR A 55 -12.50 -14.87 -5.48
CA THR A 55 -12.93 -16.26 -5.51
C THR A 55 -12.98 -16.84 -4.11
N PHE A 56 -14.13 -17.33 -3.70
CA PHE A 56 -14.38 -17.98 -2.42
C PHE A 56 -14.47 -19.49 -2.60
N LYS A 57 -13.74 -20.25 -1.78
CA LYS A 57 -13.74 -21.71 -1.78
C LYS A 57 -13.90 -22.24 -0.37
N GLY A 58 -14.71 -23.30 -0.24
CA GLY A 58 -14.92 -24.01 1.02
C GLY A 58 -15.70 -25.30 0.80
N ASP A 59 -16.09 -25.92 1.89
CA ASP A 59 -16.92 -27.11 1.82
C ASP A 59 -18.32 -26.73 1.30
N GLY A 60 -18.69 -27.32 0.16
CA GLY A 60 -19.96 -27.09 -0.53
C GLY A 60 -20.03 -25.80 -1.35
N TYR A 61 -18.95 -25.02 -1.52
CA TYR A 61 -18.98 -23.85 -2.41
C TYR A 61 -17.65 -23.56 -3.09
N ASN A 62 -17.75 -23.08 -4.32
CA ASN A 62 -16.66 -22.51 -5.10
C ASN A 62 -17.25 -21.49 -6.07
N PHE A 63 -17.15 -20.21 -5.74
CA PHE A 63 -17.72 -19.14 -6.56
C PHE A 63 -16.84 -17.90 -6.57
N THR A 64 -16.98 -17.09 -7.61
CA THR A 64 -16.27 -15.82 -7.79
C THR A 64 -17.29 -14.68 -7.83
N VAL A 65 -17.02 -13.63 -7.08
CA VAL A 65 -17.69 -12.33 -7.20
C VAL A 65 -16.81 -11.46 -8.12
N GLU A 66 -17.36 -11.14 -9.30
CA GLU A 66 -16.61 -10.45 -10.36
C GLU A 66 -16.71 -8.94 -10.24
N ASN A 67 -15.59 -8.25 -10.53
CA ASN A 67 -15.49 -6.79 -10.55
C ASN A 67 -15.97 -6.11 -9.26
N MET A 68 -15.73 -6.74 -8.13
CA MET A 68 -16.10 -6.24 -6.82
C MET A 68 -15.45 -4.88 -6.56
N LYS A 69 -16.26 -3.91 -6.17
CA LYS A 69 -15.81 -2.57 -5.77
C LYS A 69 -15.45 -2.56 -4.30
N ALA A 70 -14.37 -1.86 -3.97
CA ALA A 70 -13.97 -1.60 -2.60
C ALA A 70 -13.53 -0.15 -2.43
N HIS A 71 -13.52 0.29 -1.20
CA HIS A 71 -13.14 1.64 -0.81
C HIS A 71 -12.28 1.62 0.45
N ASP A 72 -11.62 2.72 0.66
CA ASP A 72 -10.87 3.03 1.88
C ASP A 72 -11.82 3.34 3.05
N LYS A 73 -11.37 3.09 4.30
CA LYS A 73 -12.13 3.39 5.52
C LYS A 73 -11.28 4.22 6.49
N PRO A 74 -10.95 5.48 6.12
CA PRO A 74 -10.10 6.30 6.96
C PRO A 74 -10.77 6.65 8.28
N LYS A 75 -10.01 6.54 9.36
CA LYS A 75 -10.36 7.21 10.61
C LYS A 75 -10.01 8.68 10.45
N GLY A 76 -10.96 9.61 10.52
CA GLY A 76 -10.71 11.06 10.42
C GLY A 76 -9.49 11.53 11.24
N TRP A 77 -9.21 12.82 11.30
CA TRP A 77 -8.13 13.36 12.13
C TRP A 77 -8.30 12.97 13.59
N HIS A 78 -7.37 12.17 14.13
CA HIS A 78 -7.43 11.64 15.49
C HIS A 78 -6.03 11.49 16.09
N ILE A 79 -5.92 11.65 17.41
CA ILE A 79 -4.66 11.50 18.17
C ILE A 79 -4.04 10.10 18.01
N ASP A 80 -4.83 9.09 17.67
CA ASP A 80 -4.37 7.72 17.46
C ASP A 80 -3.29 7.61 16.38
N TYR A 81 -3.23 8.55 15.41
CA TYR A 81 -2.16 8.59 14.39
C TYR A 81 -0.76 8.80 14.96
N ILE A 82 -0.65 9.37 16.15
CA ILE A 82 0.64 9.62 16.83
C ILE A 82 0.80 8.76 18.08
N ASN A 83 -0.11 7.83 18.34
CA ASN A 83 -0.05 6.92 19.49
C ASN A 83 0.46 5.53 19.08
N PRO A 84 1.73 5.16 19.38
CA PRO A 84 2.30 3.86 18.97
C PRO A 84 1.56 2.65 19.55
N SER A 85 0.86 2.79 20.69
CA SER A 85 0.09 1.69 21.27
C SER A 85 -1.23 1.38 20.53
N ARG A 86 -1.61 2.23 19.58
CA ARG A 86 -2.84 2.10 18.78
C ARG A 86 -2.58 2.04 17.29
N MET A 87 -1.42 1.50 16.90
CA MET A 87 -0.94 1.44 15.51
C MET A 87 -1.91 0.79 14.52
N THR A 88 -2.76 -0.10 14.98
CA THR A 88 -3.70 -0.87 14.15
C THR A 88 -5.08 -0.21 14.01
N ILE A 89 -5.31 0.92 14.65
CA ILE A 89 -6.62 1.61 14.59
C ILE A 89 -6.66 2.60 13.42
N PRO A 90 -5.70 3.55 13.28
CA PRO A 90 -5.61 4.40 12.10
C PRO A 90 -4.77 3.76 11.01
N GLN A 91 -4.94 4.24 9.78
CA GLN A 91 -4.09 3.85 8.66
C GLN A 91 -2.73 4.51 8.79
N THR A 92 -1.72 3.72 9.11
CA THR A 92 -0.37 4.20 9.39
C THR A 92 0.68 3.54 8.53
N ASN A 93 1.81 4.24 8.37
CA ASN A 93 3.01 3.74 7.74
C ASN A 93 4.15 3.85 8.73
N PHE A 94 4.88 2.77 8.92
CA PHE A 94 6.11 2.74 9.70
C PHE A 94 7.25 2.28 8.82
N ARG A 95 8.39 2.95 8.90
CA ARG A 95 9.61 2.56 8.18
C ARG A 95 10.84 2.72 9.04
N LEU A 96 11.75 1.76 8.92
CA LEU A 96 13.12 1.82 9.42
C LEU A 96 14.04 1.62 8.22
N GLY A 97 14.95 2.56 7.97
CA GLY A 97 15.81 2.52 6.80
C GLY A 97 17.28 2.83 7.11
N TYR A 98 18.13 2.43 6.18
CA TYR A 98 19.56 2.64 6.20
C TYR A 98 20.07 3.14 4.85
N PHE A 99 20.85 4.21 4.85
CA PHE A 99 21.51 4.73 3.67
C PHE A 99 22.84 4.01 3.43
N PHE A 100 22.86 3.10 2.47
CA PHE A 100 24.08 2.40 2.07
C PHE A 100 24.96 3.23 1.10
N SER A 101 24.39 4.30 0.52
CA SER A 101 25.09 5.34 -0.21
C SER A 101 24.47 6.71 0.08
N ASP A 102 25.06 7.78 -0.45
CA ASP A 102 24.51 9.13 -0.26
C ASP A 102 23.13 9.30 -0.90
N HIS A 103 22.87 8.57 -1.98
CA HIS A 103 21.62 8.64 -2.74
C HIS A 103 20.69 7.44 -2.52
N TYR A 104 21.16 6.32 -1.98
CA TYR A 104 20.36 5.10 -1.91
C TYR A 104 20.17 4.60 -0.50
N SER A 105 18.97 4.17 -0.22
CA SER A 105 18.60 3.53 1.04
C SER A 105 17.89 2.21 0.83
N VAL A 106 18.00 1.33 1.81
CA VAL A 106 17.13 0.16 1.99
C VAL A 106 16.25 0.40 3.21
N THR A 107 14.99 -0.01 3.12
CA THR A 107 13.98 0.21 4.16
C THR A 107 13.22 -1.08 4.41
N VAL A 108 12.91 -1.36 5.67
CA VAL A 108 11.88 -2.31 6.08
C VAL A 108 10.71 -1.50 6.63
N GLY A 109 9.50 -1.86 6.24
CA GLY A 109 8.32 -1.08 6.62
C GLY A 109 7.05 -1.90 6.70
N VAL A 110 6.04 -1.26 7.29
CA VAL A 110 4.67 -1.76 7.31
C VAL A 110 3.74 -0.63 6.88
N ASP A 111 2.94 -0.89 5.87
CA ASP A 111 1.82 -0.04 5.47
C ASP A 111 0.53 -0.70 5.95
N HIS A 112 -0.11 -0.08 6.93
CA HIS A 112 -1.40 -0.51 7.47
C HIS A 112 -2.52 0.14 6.64
N MET A 113 -3.03 -0.58 5.67
CA MET A 113 -4.10 -0.18 4.77
C MET A 113 -5.46 -0.69 5.26
N LYS A 114 -6.55 -0.14 4.72
CA LYS A 114 -7.91 -0.62 4.95
C LYS A 114 -8.64 -0.81 3.63
N TYR A 115 -9.17 -2.00 3.43
CA TYR A 115 -9.93 -2.38 2.25
C TYR A 115 -11.32 -2.82 2.69
N VAL A 116 -12.37 -2.17 2.19
CA VAL A 116 -13.77 -2.50 2.51
C VAL A 116 -14.54 -2.70 1.22
N MET A 117 -15.10 -3.88 1.05
CA MET A 117 -16.06 -4.13 -0.01
C MET A 117 -17.24 -3.15 0.09
N THR A 118 -17.62 -2.53 -1.01
CA THR A 118 -18.81 -1.68 -1.05
C THR A 118 -20.06 -2.55 -0.86
N GLN A 119 -20.74 -2.38 0.27
CA GLN A 119 -21.92 -3.16 0.61
C GLN A 119 -23.10 -2.81 -0.32
N ASN A 120 -24.01 -3.76 -0.52
CA ASN A 120 -25.20 -3.65 -1.37
C ASN A 120 -24.90 -3.28 -2.84
N GLN A 121 -23.66 -3.50 -3.29
CA GLN A 121 -23.36 -3.36 -4.71
C GLN A 121 -23.91 -4.52 -5.50
N MET A 122 -24.30 -4.25 -6.75
CA MET A 122 -24.60 -5.31 -7.71
C MET A 122 -23.28 -5.81 -8.32
N ALA A 123 -23.01 -7.10 -8.18
CA ALA A 123 -21.85 -7.76 -8.78
C ALA A 123 -22.27 -9.08 -9.44
N LYS A 124 -21.51 -9.52 -10.43
CA LYS A 124 -21.77 -10.83 -11.05
C LYS A 124 -21.18 -11.92 -10.19
N VAL A 125 -21.93 -13.00 -10.03
CA VAL A 125 -21.50 -14.22 -9.34
C VAL A 125 -21.37 -15.34 -10.36
N ASN A 126 -20.28 -16.08 -10.31
CA ASN A 126 -20.03 -17.24 -11.16
C ASN A 126 -19.49 -18.39 -10.33
N GLY A 127 -20.11 -19.56 -10.43
CA GLY A 127 -19.71 -20.76 -9.69
C GLY A 127 -20.86 -21.49 -9.03
N ASN A 128 -20.60 -22.27 -7.99
CA ASN A 128 -21.58 -23.13 -7.34
C ASN A 128 -21.57 -22.96 -5.82
N ILE A 129 -22.77 -22.95 -5.24
CA ILE A 129 -23.02 -22.97 -3.78
C ILE A 129 -24.01 -24.08 -3.49
N ASN A 130 -23.67 -25.00 -2.57
CA ASN A 130 -24.47 -26.13 -2.13
C ASN A 130 -24.16 -26.44 -0.66
N ILE A 131 -24.66 -25.62 0.24
CA ILE A 131 -24.44 -25.68 1.69
C ILE A 131 -25.70 -25.85 2.51
N GLY A 132 -26.87 -26.07 1.83
CA GLY A 132 -28.17 -26.17 2.49
C GLY A 132 -28.77 -24.84 2.90
N SER A 133 -28.45 -23.75 2.19
CA SER A 133 -28.92 -22.40 2.49
C SER A 133 -29.79 -21.82 1.37
N GLU A 134 -30.39 -20.66 1.63
CA GLU A 134 -31.14 -19.89 0.61
C GLU A 134 -30.22 -19.38 -0.55
N PHE A 135 -28.91 -19.48 -0.41
CA PHE A 135 -27.95 -19.06 -1.40
C PHE A 135 -27.51 -20.20 -2.34
N ASP A 136 -28.04 -21.41 -2.13
CA ASP A 136 -27.69 -22.57 -2.94
C ASP A 136 -28.10 -22.38 -4.40
N GLY A 137 -27.19 -22.73 -5.30
CA GLY A 137 -27.41 -22.61 -6.74
C GLY A 137 -26.13 -22.68 -7.55
N THR A 138 -26.32 -22.81 -8.86
CA THR A 138 -25.26 -22.66 -9.86
C THR A 138 -25.45 -21.31 -10.53
N TYR A 139 -24.48 -20.44 -10.33
CA TYR A 139 -24.46 -19.08 -10.86
C TYR A 139 -23.61 -19.04 -12.14
N ASN A 140 -24.13 -18.43 -13.20
CA ASN A 140 -23.45 -18.26 -14.46
C ASN A 140 -23.38 -16.76 -14.81
N HIS A 141 -22.45 -16.04 -14.20
CA HIS A 141 -22.30 -14.58 -14.31
C HIS A 141 -23.59 -13.81 -13.95
N GLU A 142 -24.34 -14.35 -13.03
CA GLU A 142 -25.62 -13.77 -12.61
C GLU A 142 -25.38 -12.52 -11.75
N LEU A 143 -26.16 -11.48 -12.03
CA LEU A 143 -26.12 -10.25 -11.27
C LEU A 143 -26.83 -10.44 -9.91
N LYS A 144 -26.09 -10.28 -8.82
CA LYS A 144 -26.59 -10.45 -7.45
C LYS A 144 -26.21 -9.25 -6.59
N GLU A 145 -27.11 -8.87 -5.71
CA GLU A 145 -26.82 -7.87 -4.69
C GLU A 145 -25.95 -8.48 -3.58
N MET A 146 -24.89 -7.77 -3.21
CA MET A 146 -23.99 -8.15 -2.12
C MET A 146 -24.58 -7.70 -0.78
N THR A 147 -25.64 -8.39 -0.33
CA THR A 147 -26.25 -8.13 0.98
C THR A 147 -25.32 -8.58 2.11
N PRO A 148 -25.49 -8.06 3.35
CA PRO A 148 -24.68 -8.50 4.49
C PRO A 148 -24.76 -10.00 4.77
N GLU A 149 -25.91 -10.62 4.50
CA GLU A 149 -26.13 -12.05 4.70
C GLU A 149 -25.39 -12.90 3.66
N PHE A 150 -25.31 -12.41 2.42
CA PHE A 150 -24.57 -13.09 1.36
C PHE A 150 -23.07 -12.93 1.51
N LEU A 151 -22.61 -11.68 1.63
CA LEU A 151 -21.17 -11.36 1.74
C LEU A 151 -20.93 -10.00 2.40
N MET A 152 -20.21 -10.00 3.52
CA MET A 152 -19.42 -8.86 4.01
C MET A 152 -17.96 -9.24 3.92
N TYR A 153 -17.12 -8.35 3.37
CA TYR A 153 -15.70 -8.64 3.17
C TYR A 153 -14.86 -7.40 3.33
N GLU A 154 -13.98 -7.42 4.33
CA GLU A 154 -13.11 -6.29 4.62
C GLU A 154 -11.79 -6.73 5.25
N HIS A 155 -10.74 -5.92 5.06
CA HIS A 155 -9.46 -6.00 5.74
C HIS A 155 -9.23 -4.71 6.55
N THR A 156 -10.13 -4.38 7.48
CA THR A 156 -10.08 -3.10 8.21
C THR A 156 -9.27 -3.16 9.49
N ASP A 157 -9.12 -4.35 10.06
CA ASP A 157 -8.24 -4.57 11.20
C ASP A 157 -6.78 -4.81 10.74
N GLY A 158 -6.54 -4.67 9.43
CA GLY A 158 -5.24 -4.60 8.80
C GLY A 158 -5.16 -5.30 7.44
N LEU A 159 -5.11 -4.55 6.37
CA LEU A 159 -4.45 -4.99 5.13
C LEU A 159 -2.97 -4.59 5.27
N ASN A 160 -2.23 -5.36 6.07
CA ASN A 160 -0.84 -5.05 6.38
C ASN A 160 0.08 -5.49 5.24
N TYR A 161 0.73 -4.54 4.61
CA TYR A 161 1.79 -4.78 3.64
C TYR A 161 3.14 -4.63 4.34
N VAL A 162 3.75 -5.73 4.71
CA VAL A 162 5.09 -5.81 5.33
C VAL A 162 6.11 -5.93 4.21
N HIS A 163 6.93 -4.91 4.00
CA HIS A 163 7.73 -4.79 2.79
C HIS A 163 9.17 -4.34 3.03
N THR A 164 10.02 -4.63 2.06
CA THR A 164 11.33 -4.02 1.89
C THR A 164 11.30 -3.12 0.66
N GLU A 165 11.91 -1.95 0.76
CA GLU A 165 12.02 -0.99 -0.35
C GLU A 165 13.47 -0.57 -0.56
N VAL A 166 13.86 -0.39 -1.81
CA VAL A 166 15.06 0.35 -2.20
C VAL A 166 14.62 1.69 -2.74
N SER A 167 15.16 2.77 -2.18
CA SER A 167 14.79 4.13 -2.56
C SER A 167 16.01 4.96 -2.92
N ARG A 168 15.81 5.85 -3.89
CA ARG A 168 16.76 6.88 -4.29
C ARG A 168 16.31 8.23 -3.76
N PHE A 169 17.28 9.06 -3.37
CA PHE A 169 17.12 10.43 -2.87
C PHE A 169 18.01 11.35 -3.68
N ASP A 170 17.42 12.31 -4.37
CA ASP A 170 18.15 13.32 -5.15
C ASP A 170 17.85 14.72 -4.58
N ASP A 171 18.89 15.44 -4.21
CA ASP A 171 18.77 16.83 -3.73
C ASP A 171 18.38 17.74 -4.90
N ILE A 172 17.18 18.31 -4.81
CA ILE A 172 16.65 19.26 -5.79
C ILE A 172 16.54 20.68 -5.23
N SER A 173 17.20 20.96 -4.09
CA SER A 173 17.15 22.26 -3.41
C SER A 173 17.61 23.42 -4.28
N SER A 174 18.54 23.15 -5.22
CA SER A 174 19.03 24.15 -6.17
C SER A 174 17.95 24.71 -7.08
N LEU A 175 16.93 23.91 -7.43
CA LEU A 175 15.79 24.35 -8.25
C LEU A 175 14.97 25.43 -7.53
N PHE A 176 14.98 25.41 -6.20
CA PHE A 176 14.25 26.36 -5.34
C PHE A 176 15.13 27.49 -4.83
N LYS A 177 16.41 27.57 -5.31
CA LYS A 177 17.39 28.59 -4.92
C LYS A 177 17.57 28.70 -3.39
N LEU A 178 17.52 27.57 -2.68
CA LEU A 178 17.67 27.56 -1.22
C LEU A 178 19.10 28.00 -0.85
N PRO A 179 19.25 29.02 0.02
CA PRO A 179 20.57 29.61 0.33
C PRO A 179 21.42 28.74 1.25
N ASN A 180 20.76 27.84 2.01
CA ASN A 180 21.43 26.98 2.99
C ASN A 180 20.67 25.67 3.17
N THR A 181 21.18 24.60 2.55
CA THR A 181 20.61 23.25 2.63
C THR A 181 20.90 22.56 3.97
N ASP A 182 21.77 23.09 4.82
CA ASP A 182 21.93 22.63 6.19
C ASP A 182 20.70 22.92 7.07
N LYS A 183 19.96 23.96 6.75
CA LYS A 183 18.71 24.32 7.45
C LYS A 183 17.51 23.63 6.85
N VAL A 184 17.39 23.68 5.52
CA VAL A 184 16.29 23.06 4.77
C VAL A 184 16.83 22.47 3.48
N GLN A 185 16.56 21.20 3.26
CA GLN A 185 16.89 20.49 2.03
C GLN A 185 15.62 19.87 1.44
N ILE A 186 15.47 19.96 0.13
CA ILE A 186 14.37 19.34 -0.60
C ILE A 186 14.95 18.21 -1.45
N ASN A 187 14.44 17.00 -1.25
CA ASN A 187 14.81 15.83 -2.03
C ASN A 187 13.62 15.30 -2.83
N LEU A 188 13.87 14.95 -4.07
CA LEU A 188 13.02 14.03 -4.80
C LEU A 188 13.34 12.61 -4.33
N THR A 189 12.31 11.83 -4.04
CA THR A 189 12.46 10.43 -3.62
C THR A 189 11.71 9.53 -4.57
N GLU A 190 12.31 8.42 -4.94
CA GLU A 190 11.67 7.38 -5.74
C GLU A 190 12.13 6.01 -5.24
N GLY A 191 11.30 4.97 -5.42
CA GLY A 191 11.68 3.65 -4.91
C GLY A 191 10.79 2.52 -5.43
N LEU A 192 11.31 1.32 -5.26
CA LEU A 192 10.64 0.08 -5.55
C LEU A 192 10.60 -0.80 -4.31
N GLY A 193 9.51 -1.52 -4.12
CA GLY A 193 9.30 -2.38 -2.97
C GLY A 193 8.65 -3.70 -3.31
N ALA A 194 8.93 -4.69 -2.46
CA ALA A 194 8.28 -5.99 -2.47
C ALA A 194 8.06 -6.45 -1.02
N GLY A 195 7.01 -7.22 -0.79
CA GLY A 195 6.70 -7.68 0.57
C GLY A 195 5.56 -8.67 0.62
N LEU A 196 5.20 -9.03 1.85
CA LEU A 196 4.15 -9.97 2.17
C LEU A 196 2.88 -9.24 2.64
N LEU A 197 1.73 -9.81 2.32
CA LEU A 197 0.45 -9.38 2.85
C LEU A 197 0.12 -10.22 4.10
N TYR A 198 -0.11 -9.51 5.20
CA TYR A 198 -0.48 -10.08 6.49
C TYR A 198 -1.79 -9.45 7.00
N PRO A 199 -2.90 -9.71 6.28
CA PRO A 199 -4.19 -9.13 6.63
C PRO A 199 -4.78 -9.77 7.87
N ARG A 200 -5.69 -9.01 8.52
CA ARG A 200 -6.72 -9.50 9.40
C ARG A 200 -8.05 -9.28 8.70
N THR A 201 -8.57 -10.36 8.12
CA THR A 201 -9.76 -10.32 7.27
C THR A 201 -11.01 -10.54 8.09
N ASN A 202 -11.96 -9.66 7.91
CA ASN A 202 -13.24 -9.68 8.56
C ASN A 202 -14.31 -10.00 7.52
N THR A 203 -14.90 -11.19 7.62
CA THR A 203 -15.81 -11.71 6.62
C THR A 203 -17.06 -12.30 7.27
N THR A 204 -18.23 -11.96 6.73
CA THR A 204 -19.44 -12.78 6.88
C THR A 204 -19.75 -13.37 5.51
N LEU A 205 -19.76 -14.68 5.40
CA LEU A 205 -19.86 -15.39 4.13
C LEU A 205 -20.99 -16.41 4.18
N LEU A 206 -22.03 -16.18 3.38
CA LEU A 206 -23.18 -17.09 3.26
C LEU A 206 -23.82 -17.42 4.64
N GLY A 207 -23.93 -16.41 5.50
CA GLY A 207 -24.43 -16.57 6.87
C GLY A 207 -23.48 -17.24 7.87
N LYS A 208 -22.27 -17.65 7.43
CA LYS A 208 -21.25 -18.21 8.35
C LYS A 208 -20.67 -17.13 9.24
N GLU A 209 -20.30 -17.52 10.47
CA GLU A 209 -19.74 -16.61 11.45
C GLU A 209 -18.45 -15.93 10.97
N ARG A 210 -18.31 -14.70 11.43
CA ARG A 210 -17.14 -13.86 11.22
C ARG A 210 -15.86 -14.54 11.69
N HIS A 211 -14.85 -14.52 10.82
CA HIS A 211 -13.47 -14.85 11.17
C HIS A 211 -12.59 -13.61 11.14
N ASP A 212 -11.59 -13.54 12.04
CA ASP A 212 -10.84 -12.31 12.31
C ASP A 212 -9.40 -12.62 12.80
N ASP A 213 -8.68 -13.52 12.14
CA ASP A 213 -7.30 -13.89 12.46
C ASP A 213 -6.30 -13.33 11.46
N PHE A 214 -5.12 -12.95 11.96
CA PHE A 214 -3.99 -12.60 11.10
C PHE A 214 -3.44 -13.82 10.35
N HIS A 215 -3.26 -13.68 9.04
CA HIS A 215 -2.71 -14.73 8.20
C HIS A 215 -1.85 -14.16 7.06
N VAL A 216 -0.71 -14.82 6.74
CA VAL A 216 0.08 -14.47 5.55
C VAL A 216 -0.68 -14.95 4.32
N SER A 217 -1.26 -14.03 3.57
CA SER A 217 -2.19 -14.35 2.49
C SER A 217 -1.60 -14.24 1.10
N GLY A 218 -0.42 -13.62 0.95
CA GLY A 218 0.18 -13.43 -0.35
C GLY A 218 1.31 -12.41 -0.35
N TYR A 219 1.53 -11.78 -1.51
CA TYR A 219 2.62 -10.82 -1.71
C TYR A 219 2.13 -9.55 -2.40
N GLY A 220 2.96 -8.51 -2.32
CA GLY A 220 2.75 -7.25 -3.02
C GLY A 220 4.04 -6.72 -3.64
N LEU A 221 3.87 -5.96 -4.73
CA LEU A 221 4.91 -5.18 -5.39
C LEU A 221 4.50 -3.72 -5.42
N SER A 222 5.44 -2.80 -5.25
CA SER A 222 5.14 -1.38 -5.23
C SER A 222 6.22 -0.52 -5.86
N ALA A 223 5.81 0.64 -6.35
CA ALA A 223 6.67 1.73 -6.76
C ALA A 223 6.16 3.02 -6.12
N LYS A 224 7.07 3.92 -5.79
CA LYS A 224 6.76 5.19 -5.14
C LYS A 224 7.58 6.35 -5.69
N ALA A 225 7.01 7.54 -5.56
CA ALA A 225 7.71 8.80 -5.76
C ALA A 225 7.19 9.84 -4.77
N GLY A 226 8.04 10.78 -4.35
CA GLY A 226 7.64 11.76 -3.37
C GLY A 226 8.63 12.90 -3.20
N LEU A 227 8.26 13.85 -2.35
CA LEU A 227 9.10 14.96 -1.94
C LEU A 227 9.40 14.82 -0.44
N ASN A 228 10.67 14.94 -0.12
CA ASN A 228 11.16 14.91 1.23
C ASN A 228 11.76 16.29 1.59
N PHE A 229 11.28 16.87 2.66
CA PHE A 229 11.76 18.14 3.21
C PHE A 229 12.53 17.83 4.48
N THR A 230 13.87 17.87 4.40
CA THR A 230 14.76 17.61 5.54
C THR A 230 15.13 18.92 6.21
N PHE A 231 14.96 19.01 7.53
CA PHE A 231 15.25 20.15 8.37
C PHE A 231 16.45 19.83 9.27
N PHE A 232 17.41 20.77 9.32
CA PHE A 232 18.57 20.70 10.20
C PHE A 232 19.37 19.40 10.09
N LYS A 233 19.31 18.73 8.90
CA LYS A 233 19.95 17.44 8.60
C LYS A 233 19.38 16.22 9.37
N HIS A 234 18.42 16.41 10.26
CA HIS A 234 17.96 15.38 11.20
C HIS A 234 16.49 15.05 11.13
N PHE A 235 15.64 16.02 10.87
CA PHE A 235 14.18 15.82 10.83
C PHE A 235 13.66 15.98 9.42
N TYR A 236 12.63 15.23 9.08
CA TYR A 236 12.00 15.41 7.77
C TYR A 236 10.48 15.26 7.81
N LEU A 237 9.85 15.92 6.85
CA LEU A 237 8.47 15.71 6.43
C LEU A 237 8.50 15.18 5.00
N GLN A 238 7.71 14.15 4.71
CA GLN A 238 7.66 13.54 3.38
C GLN A 238 6.22 13.38 2.91
N GLY A 239 5.95 13.86 1.68
CA GLY A 239 4.75 13.54 0.93
C GLY A 239 5.09 12.51 -0.14
N GLU A 240 4.31 11.43 -0.25
CA GLU A 240 4.63 10.29 -1.12
C GLU A 240 3.36 9.78 -1.83
N LEU A 241 3.51 9.46 -3.09
CA LEU A 241 2.55 8.70 -3.89
C LEU A 241 3.13 7.30 -4.12
N LYS A 242 2.37 6.28 -3.79
CA LYS A 242 2.78 4.88 -3.93
C LYS A 242 1.70 4.11 -4.67
N GLY A 243 2.07 3.42 -5.71
CA GLY A 243 1.21 2.50 -6.44
C GLY A 243 1.76 1.09 -6.37
N GLY A 244 0.88 0.09 -6.40
CA GLY A 244 1.34 -1.28 -6.36
C GLY A 244 0.29 -2.30 -6.76
N TYR A 245 0.74 -3.54 -6.83
CA TYR A 245 -0.07 -4.72 -7.09
C TYR A 245 -0.01 -5.65 -5.89
N ILE A 246 -1.18 -6.14 -5.48
CA ILE A 246 -1.37 -7.11 -4.40
C ILE A 246 -1.95 -8.38 -5.00
N ASN A 247 -1.39 -9.54 -4.60
CA ASN A 247 -1.89 -10.86 -4.94
C ASN A 247 -1.97 -11.70 -3.67
N MET A 248 -3.19 -12.01 -3.25
CA MET A 248 -3.49 -12.83 -2.08
C MET A 248 -4.23 -14.08 -2.51
N GLN A 249 -3.60 -15.24 -2.39
CA GLN A 249 -4.16 -16.53 -2.81
C GLN A 249 -4.65 -17.39 -1.64
N ASP A 250 -4.41 -16.96 -0.42
CA ASP A 250 -4.74 -17.72 0.79
C ASP A 250 -5.29 -16.78 1.88
N ILE A 251 -6.46 -16.19 1.61
CA ILE A 251 -7.17 -15.34 2.57
C ILE A 251 -8.10 -16.23 3.39
N ARG A 252 -7.98 -16.21 4.70
CA ARG A 252 -8.92 -16.87 5.60
C ARG A 252 -10.24 -16.10 5.66
N THR A 253 -11.36 -16.80 5.60
CA THR A 253 -12.69 -16.18 5.55
C THR A 253 -13.60 -16.57 6.71
N THR A 254 -13.56 -17.83 7.15
CA THR A 254 -14.31 -18.34 8.30
C THR A 254 -13.38 -19.05 9.27
N GLN A 255 -13.90 -19.59 10.35
CA GLN A 255 -13.13 -20.39 11.29
C GLN A 255 -12.65 -21.75 10.72
N SER A 256 -13.28 -22.19 9.62
CA SER A 256 -12.86 -23.42 8.95
C SER A 256 -11.55 -23.19 8.18
N PRO A 257 -10.52 -24.02 8.35
CA PRO A 257 -9.27 -23.90 7.61
C PRO A 257 -9.42 -24.24 6.12
N THR A 258 -10.54 -24.85 5.71
CA THR A 258 -10.84 -25.14 4.31
C THR A 258 -11.46 -23.92 3.58
N ASP A 259 -12.03 -22.98 4.34
CA ASP A 259 -12.72 -21.82 3.81
C ASP A 259 -11.70 -20.70 3.51
N LYS A 260 -11.51 -20.42 2.22
CA LYS A 260 -10.51 -19.47 1.74
C LYS A 260 -11.05 -18.55 0.67
N ALA A 261 -10.43 -17.38 0.54
CA ALA A 261 -10.59 -16.52 -0.61
C ALA A 261 -9.26 -16.27 -1.32
N ALA A 262 -9.37 -15.97 -2.62
CA ALA A 262 -8.26 -15.51 -3.45
C ALA A 262 -8.66 -14.21 -4.15
N GLN A 263 -7.74 -13.25 -4.18
CA GLN A 263 -7.98 -11.92 -4.74
C GLN A 263 -6.68 -11.29 -5.22
N ASP A 264 -6.75 -10.52 -6.31
CA ASP A 264 -5.67 -9.63 -6.72
C ASP A 264 -6.22 -8.28 -7.20
N PHE A 265 -5.46 -7.21 -6.96
CA PHE A 265 -5.84 -5.84 -7.33
C PHE A 265 -4.65 -4.89 -7.34
N PHE A 266 -4.84 -3.74 -7.99
CA PHE A 266 -3.92 -2.62 -7.87
C PHE A 266 -4.42 -1.64 -6.81
N PHE A 267 -3.46 -1.07 -6.06
CA PHE A 267 -3.72 -0.01 -5.09
C PHE A 267 -2.94 1.26 -5.43
N PHE A 268 -3.43 2.37 -4.92
CA PHE A 268 -2.76 3.66 -4.95
C PHE A 268 -2.88 4.33 -3.59
N GLN A 269 -1.75 4.71 -3.00
CA GLN A 269 -1.65 5.37 -1.70
C GLN A 269 -1.14 6.79 -1.84
N ARG A 270 -1.67 7.67 -1.02
CA ARG A 270 -1.17 9.01 -0.71
C ARG A 270 -0.71 9.00 0.73
N ILE A 271 0.57 9.26 0.95
CA ILE A 271 1.21 9.12 2.26
C ILE A 271 1.77 10.47 2.69
N ILE A 272 1.57 10.83 3.97
CA ILE A 272 2.30 11.90 4.63
C ILE A 272 2.99 11.29 5.82
N ALA A 273 4.31 11.43 5.87
CA ALA A 273 5.14 10.87 6.92
C ALA A 273 6.10 11.93 7.47
N PHE A 274 6.46 11.78 8.73
CA PHE A 274 7.54 12.51 9.37
C PHE A 274 8.56 11.54 9.94
N GLY A 275 9.79 11.98 10.08
CA GLY A 275 10.85 11.09 10.55
C GLY A 275 12.10 11.79 11.01
N GLY A 276 13.06 10.97 11.42
CA GLY A 276 14.38 11.42 11.84
C GLY A 276 15.49 10.64 11.14
N ILE A 277 16.59 11.35 10.85
CA ILE A 277 17.82 10.80 10.27
C ILE A 277 18.93 10.93 11.33
N PHE A 278 19.64 9.85 11.59
CA PHE A 278 20.66 9.80 12.63
C PHE A 278 21.81 8.86 12.25
N LYS A 279 22.95 9.06 12.89
CA LYS A 279 24.12 8.19 12.77
C LYS A 279 24.31 7.48 14.11
N ILE A 280 24.55 6.19 14.07
CA ILE A 280 24.91 5.37 15.23
C ILE A 280 26.44 5.30 15.32
#